data_eb95d393f88bb2ec5136daba9612e068
#
_entry.id   eb95d393f88bb2ec5136daba9612e068
#
_cell.length_a   1.000
_cell.length_b   1.000
_cell.length_c   1.000
_cell.angle_alpha   90.00
_cell.angle_beta   90.00
_cell.angle_gamma   90.00
#
_symmetry.space_group_name_H-M   'P 1'
#
loop_
_entity.id
_entity.type
_entity.pdbx_description
1 polymer ?
#
loop_
_entity_poly.entity_id
_entity_poly.type
_entity_poly.pdbx_seq_one_letter_code
_entity_poly.pdbx_strand_id
1 'polypeptide(L)'
;MEKIVFPKTGISSFGKGVWAYTSKLKEVVLTASADANFLYEDGIVYNSDKTTLIAALPFQPNGVDIKHGVINVADYAFAGCNLMPRVSLSSDVKTIGKEAFANCWSLKEFKVFSKNTPQFNGTNVFKGANVESCLLMVRAGSKMRFQNTAQWNDFANIVEFGTTIKARNQAREYGDENPRLTFTIIGDKVEGKPVLSCEATTESKCGRYTIHIEPGTITDEAVDLEDGYLVVTQAPLYVTVEDATRETGMENPVFNITYDGFKLEETADVLTTKPVASCMADATSQAGKYEIIVSGGEADNYELFYNNGWLTVTPSTTINGSRVTEETTFNVYTLEGVCVKHNAKNLDGLASGVYVVEGKKIVK
;
A
#
# COMPACT_ATOMS: atom_id res chain seq x y z
N MET A 1 -11.31 61.02 3.91
CA MET A 1 -10.39 61.04 2.71
C MET A 1 -10.67 59.77 1.92
N GLU A 2 -11.04 59.91 0.66
CA GLU A 2 -11.38 58.73 -0.20
C GLU A 2 -10.22 58.36 -1.14
N LYS A 3 -9.34 59.31 -1.42
CA LYS A 3 -8.20 59.14 -2.33
C LYS A 3 -6.95 59.75 -1.73
N ILE A 4 -5.83 59.08 -1.85
CA ILE A 4 -4.48 59.58 -1.55
C ILE A 4 -3.65 59.51 -2.83
N VAL A 5 -3.00 60.60 -3.13
CA VAL A 5 -2.00 60.68 -4.23
C VAL A 5 -0.65 60.99 -3.63
N PHE A 6 0.28 60.03 -3.78
CA PHE A 6 1.63 60.23 -3.32
C PHE A 6 2.48 61.03 -4.33
N PRO A 7 3.48 61.74 -3.87
CA PRO A 7 4.36 62.52 -4.75
C PRO A 7 5.09 61.65 -5.76
N LYS A 8 5.43 62.23 -6.92
CA LYS A 8 6.22 61.56 -7.98
C LYS A 8 7.62 61.14 -7.61
N THR A 9 8.13 61.65 -6.47
CA THR A 9 9.46 61.30 -5.96
C THR A 9 9.60 59.84 -5.51
N GLY A 10 8.51 59.11 -5.54
CA GLY A 10 8.47 57.69 -5.15
C GLY A 10 8.48 57.45 -3.63
N ILE A 11 8.17 56.26 -3.27
CA ILE A 11 8.15 55.76 -1.89
C ILE A 11 9.05 54.54 -1.84
N SER A 12 9.90 54.44 -0.83
CA SER A 12 10.84 53.31 -0.67
C SER A 12 10.29 52.21 0.22
N SER A 13 9.38 52.51 1.16
CA SER A 13 8.85 51.53 2.09
C SER A 13 7.47 51.87 2.63
N PHE A 14 6.74 50.86 3.11
CA PHE A 14 5.50 51.00 3.87
C PHE A 14 5.63 50.32 5.23
N GLY A 15 5.06 50.96 6.25
CA GLY A 15 4.90 50.37 7.57
C GLY A 15 3.71 49.40 7.62
N LYS A 16 3.75 48.48 8.57
CA LYS A 16 2.63 47.57 8.85
C LYS A 16 1.35 48.36 9.18
N GLY A 17 0.23 47.93 8.61
CA GLY A 17 -1.06 48.55 8.87
C GLY A 17 -1.14 50.04 8.47
N VAL A 18 -0.37 50.49 7.51
CA VAL A 18 -0.32 51.89 7.05
C VAL A 18 -1.69 52.50 6.73
N TRP A 19 -2.66 51.71 6.33
CA TRP A 19 -4.04 52.13 6.07
C TRP A 19 -5.06 51.57 7.09
N ALA A 20 -4.60 51.00 8.18
CA ALA A 20 -5.49 50.45 9.22
C ALA A 20 -6.50 51.51 9.67
N TYR A 21 -7.75 51.10 9.77
CA TYR A 21 -8.87 51.95 10.22
C TYR A 21 -9.20 53.18 9.35
N THR A 22 -8.63 53.31 8.16
CA THR A 22 -8.96 54.38 7.20
C THR A 22 -10.17 54.01 6.31
N SER A 23 -11.29 53.65 6.92
CA SER A 23 -12.46 52.99 6.28
C SER A 23 -13.05 53.71 5.07
N LYS A 24 -12.75 54.99 4.85
CA LYS A 24 -13.23 55.80 3.72
C LYS A 24 -12.23 55.83 2.56
N LEU A 25 -11.03 55.28 2.72
CA LEU A 25 -10.00 55.25 1.69
C LEU A 25 -10.32 54.21 0.63
N LYS A 26 -10.60 54.66 -0.62
CA LYS A 26 -10.98 53.82 -1.76
C LYS A 26 -9.85 53.67 -2.78
N GLU A 27 -9.02 54.68 -2.91
CA GLU A 27 -7.99 54.74 -3.96
C GLU A 27 -6.69 55.30 -3.41
N VAL A 28 -5.60 54.66 -3.79
CA VAL A 28 -4.23 55.12 -3.58
C VAL A 28 -3.54 55.17 -4.95
N VAL A 29 -3.04 56.32 -5.29
CA VAL A 29 -2.16 56.51 -6.45
C VAL A 29 -0.73 56.70 -5.93
N LEU A 30 0.13 55.74 -6.22
CA LEU A 30 1.54 55.84 -5.79
C LEU A 30 2.47 55.37 -6.92
N THR A 31 3.65 55.93 -6.91
CA THR A 31 4.76 55.48 -7.72
C THR A 31 5.84 54.93 -6.80
N ALA A 32 6.26 53.68 -7.01
CA ALA A 32 7.38 53.11 -6.28
C ALA A 32 8.70 53.73 -6.79
N SER A 33 9.64 53.96 -5.89
CA SER A 33 11.01 54.30 -6.28
C SER A 33 11.71 53.09 -6.89
N ALA A 34 12.83 53.30 -7.62
CA ALA A 34 13.57 52.22 -8.23
C ALA A 34 14.17 51.23 -7.21
N ASP A 35 14.40 51.71 -5.99
CA ASP A 35 14.90 50.96 -4.84
C ASP A 35 13.82 50.60 -3.80
N ALA A 36 12.53 50.65 -4.21
CA ALA A 36 11.42 50.32 -3.32
C ALA A 36 11.48 48.85 -2.87
N ASN A 37 11.33 48.65 -1.57
CA ASN A 37 11.30 47.32 -0.97
C ASN A 37 9.87 46.77 -0.84
N PHE A 38 8.95 47.21 -1.70
CA PHE A 38 7.57 46.81 -1.75
C PHE A 38 7.01 46.76 -3.18
N LEU A 39 5.93 46.01 -3.35
CA LEU A 39 5.09 45.99 -4.55
C LEU A 39 3.67 46.40 -4.17
N TYR A 40 2.99 47.12 -5.07
CA TYR A 40 1.58 47.52 -4.89
C TYR A 40 0.75 47.01 -6.06
N GLU A 41 -0.18 46.15 -5.77
CA GLU A 41 -1.05 45.52 -6.77
C GLU A 41 -2.47 45.38 -6.19
N ASP A 42 -3.48 45.71 -6.98
CA ASP A 42 -4.91 45.53 -6.65
C ASP A 42 -5.33 46.05 -5.26
N GLY A 43 -4.74 47.17 -4.83
CA GLY A 43 -5.00 47.75 -3.53
C GLY A 43 -4.26 47.09 -2.36
N ILE A 44 -3.31 46.22 -2.65
CA ILE A 44 -2.52 45.48 -1.65
C ILE A 44 -1.04 45.84 -1.79
N VAL A 45 -0.39 46.09 -0.67
CA VAL A 45 1.06 46.26 -0.57
C VAL A 45 1.70 44.97 -0.11
N TYR A 46 2.67 44.48 -0.83
CA TYR A 46 3.53 43.36 -0.49
C TYR A 46 4.97 43.82 -0.28
N ASN A 47 5.78 42.98 0.38
CA ASN A 47 7.25 43.16 0.31
C ASN A 47 7.76 42.86 -1.11
N SER A 48 9.03 43.13 -1.38
CA SER A 48 9.62 43.07 -2.73
C SER A 48 9.55 41.68 -3.38
N ASP A 49 9.56 40.60 -2.61
CA ASP A 49 9.50 39.23 -3.09
C ASP A 49 8.08 38.60 -3.00
N LYS A 50 7.07 39.39 -2.64
CA LYS A 50 5.67 38.98 -2.42
C LYS A 50 5.45 37.91 -1.37
N THR A 51 6.40 37.62 -0.52
CA THR A 51 6.22 36.61 0.56
C THR A 51 5.42 37.16 1.74
N THR A 52 5.32 38.47 1.87
CA THR A 52 4.56 39.11 2.97
C THR A 52 3.56 40.13 2.42
N LEU A 53 2.29 39.96 2.76
CA LEU A 53 1.25 40.95 2.57
C LEU A 53 1.34 41.95 3.72
N ILE A 54 1.71 43.20 3.41
CA ILE A 54 2.00 44.27 4.41
C ILE A 54 0.72 45.02 4.78
N ALA A 55 -0.08 45.42 3.80
CA ALA A 55 -1.31 46.16 4.04
C ALA A 55 -2.26 46.10 2.84
N ALA A 56 -3.56 46.05 3.08
CA ALA A 56 -4.59 46.15 2.07
C ALA A 56 -5.37 47.46 2.22
N LEU A 57 -5.80 48.04 1.10
CA LEU A 57 -6.76 49.16 1.13
C LEU A 57 -8.06 48.70 1.79
N PRO A 58 -8.69 49.53 2.65
CA PRO A 58 -9.93 49.16 3.34
C PRO A 58 -11.11 48.93 2.41
N PHE A 59 -11.10 49.51 1.22
CA PHE A 59 -12.15 49.34 0.21
C PHE A 59 -11.91 48.08 -0.62
N GLN A 60 -12.43 46.95 -0.18
CA GLN A 60 -12.34 45.64 -0.84
C GLN A 60 -13.75 45.03 -1.05
N PRO A 61 -14.62 45.62 -1.83
CA PRO A 61 -16.03 45.23 -1.94
C PRO A 61 -16.22 43.83 -2.57
N ASN A 62 -15.23 43.34 -3.33
CA ASN A 62 -15.27 42.04 -3.97
C ASN A 62 -14.61 40.92 -3.13
N GLY A 63 -14.06 41.29 -1.96
CA GLY A 63 -13.22 40.41 -1.17
C GLY A 63 -11.79 40.32 -1.69
N VAL A 64 -10.97 39.50 -1.05
CA VAL A 64 -9.55 39.34 -1.36
C VAL A 64 -9.18 37.85 -1.43
N ASP A 65 -8.50 37.49 -2.49
CA ASP A 65 -7.87 36.17 -2.64
C ASP A 65 -6.34 36.34 -2.46
N ILE A 66 -5.82 35.92 -1.30
CA ILE A 66 -4.38 35.91 -1.04
C ILE A 66 -3.76 34.74 -1.81
N LYS A 67 -2.96 35.09 -2.82
CA LYS A 67 -2.42 34.16 -3.81
C LYS A 67 -1.25 33.34 -3.28
N HIS A 68 -0.88 32.31 -4.02
CA HIS A 68 0.33 31.54 -3.78
C HIS A 68 1.58 32.42 -3.77
N GLY A 69 2.57 32.02 -2.95
CA GLY A 69 3.80 32.77 -2.69
C GLY A 69 3.73 33.65 -1.44
N VAL A 70 2.52 34.07 -1.00
CA VAL A 70 2.38 34.82 0.26
C VAL A 70 2.45 33.85 1.43
N ILE A 71 3.47 34.02 2.26
CA ILE A 71 3.73 33.20 3.45
C ILE A 71 3.20 33.87 4.71
N ASN A 72 3.27 35.20 4.75
CA ASN A 72 2.93 35.99 5.95
C ASN A 72 1.89 37.07 5.64
N VAL A 73 0.91 37.22 6.52
CA VAL A 73 0.02 38.38 6.60
C VAL A 73 0.48 39.22 7.76
N ALA A 74 0.88 40.47 7.53
CA ALA A 74 1.47 41.34 8.54
C ALA A 74 0.44 41.83 9.57
N ASP A 75 0.95 42.40 10.67
CA ASP A 75 0.10 43.03 11.69
C ASP A 75 -0.78 44.13 11.05
N TYR A 76 -2.05 44.18 11.39
CA TYR A 76 -3.05 45.15 10.93
C TYR A 76 -3.29 45.17 9.42
N ALA A 77 -2.88 44.16 8.67
CA ALA A 77 -2.87 44.18 7.22
C ALA A 77 -4.24 44.46 6.58
N PHE A 78 -5.32 43.99 7.15
CA PHE A 78 -6.72 44.23 6.74
C PHE A 78 -7.53 44.97 7.79
N ALA A 79 -6.89 45.53 8.82
CA ALA A 79 -7.63 46.18 9.90
C ALA A 79 -8.50 47.33 9.38
N GLY A 80 -9.82 47.25 9.65
CA GLY A 80 -10.80 48.22 9.19
C GLY A 80 -11.28 48.03 7.74
N CYS A 81 -11.00 46.91 7.09
CA CYS A 81 -11.58 46.52 5.79
C CYS A 81 -13.07 46.13 5.99
N ASN A 82 -13.87 47.10 6.38
CA ASN A 82 -15.25 46.92 6.84
C ASN A 82 -16.28 46.61 5.73
N LEU A 83 -15.89 46.74 4.46
CA LEU A 83 -16.71 46.40 3.31
C LEU A 83 -16.29 45.09 2.63
N MET A 84 -15.28 44.39 3.16
CA MET A 84 -14.75 43.16 2.63
C MET A 84 -15.65 41.97 3.00
N PRO A 85 -16.36 41.35 2.05
CA PRO A 85 -17.30 40.27 2.35
C PRO A 85 -16.65 38.90 2.46
N ARG A 86 -15.49 38.70 1.83
CA ARG A 86 -14.78 37.42 1.80
C ARG A 86 -13.26 37.57 1.76
N VAL A 87 -12.59 36.59 2.31
CA VAL A 87 -11.12 36.41 2.22
C VAL A 87 -10.83 34.96 1.91
N SER A 88 -9.90 34.69 1.03
CA SER A 88 -9.31 33.37 0.89
C SER A 88 -7.80 33.39 1.10
N LEU A 89 -7.30 32.45 1.89
CA LEU A 89 -5.87 32.23 2.14
C LEU A 89 -5.41 31.03 1.31
N SER A 90 -4.40 31.23 0.47
CA SER A 90 -3.74 30.12 -0.23
C SER A 90 -3.11 29.14 0.78
N SER A 91 -2.73 27.95 0.35
CA SER A 91 -2.07 26.94 1.19
C SER A 91 -0.69 27.37 1.70
N ASP A 92 -0.09 28.41 1.10
CA ASP A 92 1.25 28.88 1.45
C ASP A 92 1.27 29.78 2.68
N VAL A 93 0.11 30.36 3.06
CA VAL A 93 0.04 31.26 4.23
C VAL A 93 0.31 30.46 5.51
N LYS A 94 1.38 30.83 6.20
CA LYS A 94 1.84 30.19 7.46
C LYS A 94 1.54 31.04 8.68
N THR A 95 1.61 32.37 8.55
CA THR A 95 1.46 33.25 9.70
C THR A 95 0.54 34.42 9.42
N ILE A 96 -0.21 34.84 10.48
CA ILE A 96 -1.11 35.97 10.48
C ILE A 96 -0.76 36.86 11.67
N GLY A 97 -0.51 38.12 11.41
CA GLY A 97 -0.08 39.10 12.41
C GLY A 97 -1.20 39.57 13.35
N LYS A 98 -0.77 40.35 14.35
CA LYS A 98 -1.67 40.98 15.34
C LYS A 98 -2.74 41.82 14.66
N GLU A 99 -4.00 41.68 15.08
CA GLU A 99 -5.15 42.46 14.60
C GLU A 99 -5.26 42.51 13.07
N ALA A 100 -4.75 41.51 12.35
CA ALA A 100 -4.69 41.54 10.89
C ALA A 100 -6.06 41.68 10.23
N PHE A 101 -7.12 41.16 10.81
CA PHE A 101 -8.52 41.24 10.33
C PHE A 101 -9.43 41.97 11.34
N ALA A 102 -8.86 42.83 12.16
CA ALA A 102 -9.68 43.58 13.13
C ALA A 102 -10.69 44.51 12.43
N ASN A 103 -11.91 44.58 12.95
CA ASN A 103 -13.02 45.40 12.46
C ASN A 103 -13.40 45.12 10.97
N CYS A 104 -13.28 43.92 10.50
CA CYS A 104 -13.82 43.43 9.22
C CYS A 104 -15.30 43.05 9.40
N TRP A 105 -16.19 44.01 9.60
CA TRP A 105 -17.60 43.74 10.01
C TRP A 105 -18.46 43.09 8.94
N SER A 106 -18.15 43.32 7.66
CA SER A 106 -18.89 42.73 6.54
C SER A 106 -18.42 41.34 6.15
N LEU A 107 -17.44 40.79 6.86
CA LEU A 107 -16.87 39.50 6.55
C LEU A 107 -17.94 38.41 6.76
N LYS A 108 -18.26 37.68 5.66
CA LYS A 108 -19.27 36.61 5.62
C LYS A 108 -18.64 35.25 5.33
N GLU A 109 -17.48 35.23 4.63
CA GLU A 109 -16.77 34.03 4.25
C GLU A 109 -15.27 34.21 4.48
N PHE A 110 -14.67 33.24 5.14
CA PHE A 110 -13.22 33.14 5.33
C PHE A 110 -12.78 31.74 4.92
N LYS A 111 -12.03 31.64 3.82
CA LYS A 111 -11.63 30.36 3.23
C LYS A 111 -10.15 30.11 3.42
N VAL A 112 -9.77 28.91 3.89
CA VAL A 112 -8.38 28.52 4.14
C VAL A 112 -8.06 27.27 3.35
N PHE A 113 -7.15 27.37 2.38
CA PHE A 113 -6.73 26.25 1.53
C PHE A 113 -5.68 25.35 2.19
N SER A 114 -5.03 25.80 3.25
CA SER A 114 -4.10 24.95 4.03
C SER A 114 -4.87 23.96 4.91
N LYS A 115 -4.40 22.71 4.97
CA LYS A 115 -4.86 21.71 5.96
C LYS A 115 -4.39 22.04 7.39
N ASN A 116 -3.31 22.81 7.50
CA ASN A 116 -2.79 23.27 8.79
C ASN A 116 -3.32 24.66 9.09
N THR A 117 -3.62 24.90 10.37
CA THR A 117 -3.99 26.24 10.82
C THR A 117 -2.79 27.20 10.67
N PRO A 118 -2.92 28.32 9.93
CA PRO A 118 -1.93 29.39 9.99
C PRO A 118 -1.72 29.83 11.43
N GLN A 119 -0.47 30.04 11.83
CA GLN A 119 -0.11 30.49 13.18
C GLN A 119 -0.40 31.98 13.38
N PHE A 120 -0.89 32.35 14.55
CA PHE A 120 -1.06 33.75 14.89
C PHE A 120 0.21 34.31 15.57
N ASN A 121 0.82 35.32 14.96
CA ASN A 121 1.97 36.04 15.53
C ASN A 121 1.52 37.20 16.42
N GLY A 122 0.34 37.11 17.02
CA GLY A 122 -0.21 38.10 17.92
C GLY A 122 -1.61 37.78 18.40
N THR A 123 -2.18 38.67 19.17
CA THR A 123 -3.54 38.54 19.74
C THR A 123 -4.54 39.35 18.92
N ASN A 124 -5.83 39.09 19.15
CA ASN A 124 -6.94 39.90 18.64
C ASN A 124 -6.99 39.94 17.09
N VAL A 125 -6.59 38.87 16.42
CA VAL A 125 -6.53 38.83 14.95
C VAL A 125 -7.87 39.20 14.33
N PHE A 126 -8.98 38.74 14.87
CA PHE A 126 -10.34 38.98 14.39
C PHE A 126 -11.14 39.93 15.29
N LYS A 127 -10.48 40.78 16.14
CA LYS A 127 -11.16 41.68 17.04
C LYS A 127 -12.19 42.55 16.33
N GLY A 128 -13.46 42.46 16.71
CA GLY A 128 -14.55 43.24 16.10
C GLY A 128 -14.93 42.81 14.71
N ALA A 129 -14.35 41.71 14.17
CA ALA A 129 -14.87 41.06 12.98
C ALA A 129 -16.10 40.22 13.31
N ASN A 130 -16.95 39.97 12.31
CA ASN A 130 -18.21 39.24 12.53
C ASN A 130 -18.00 37.70 12.44
N VAL A 131 -17.14 37.16 13.32
CA VAL A 131 -16.76 35.72 13.29
C VAL A 131 -17.91 34.79 13.69
N GLU A 132 -18.87 35.25 14.48
CA GLU A 132 -20.01 34.45 14.91
C GLU A 132 -20.93 34.07 13.75
N SER A 133 -21.12 34.93 12.75
CA SER A 133 -21.93 34.67 11.57
C SER A 133 -21.11 34.43 10.31
N CYS A 134 -19.81 34.62 10.36
CA CYS A 134 -18.90 34.35 9.24
C CYS A 134 -18.75 32.82 9.03
N LEU A 135 -18.85 32.37 7.78
CA LEU A 135 -18.58 31.00 7.41
C LEU A 135 -17.07 30.80 7.27
N LEU A 136 -16.46 30.03 8.16
CA LEU A 136 -15.09 29.58 8.01
C LEU A 136 -15.05 28.28 7.20
N MET A 137 -14.52 28.36 5.99
CA MET A 137 -14.36 27.22 5.10
C MET A 137 -12.92 26.69 5.19
N VAL A 138 -12.77 25.44 5.57
CA VAL A 138 -11.48 24.78 5.77
C VAL A 138 -11.37 23.51 4.94
N ARG A 139 -10.17 23.04 4.67
CA ARG A 139 -9.97 21.82 3.87
C ARG A 139 -10.58 20.59 4.54
N ALA A 140 -11.08 19.66 3.72
CA ALA A 140 -11.61 18.38 4.19
C ALA A 140 -10.63 17.66 5.14
N GLY A 141 -11.14 17.20 6.28
CA GLY A 141 -10.37 16.55 7.36
C GLY A 141 -9.63 17.50 8.30
N SER A 142 -9.79 18.85 8.17
CA SER A 142 -9.10 19.80 9.03
C SER A 142 -9.99 20.53 10.06
N LYS A 143 -11.32 20.41 9.96
CA LYS A 143 -12.28 21.10 10.82
C LYS A 143 -11.94 21.01 12.31
N MET A 144 -11.68 19.81 12.81
CA MET A 144 -11.39 19.58 14.23
C MET A 144 -10.14 20.34 14.70
N ARG A 145 -9.14 20.50 13.83
CA ARG A 145 -7.92 21.28 14.13
C ARG A 145 -8.25 22.76 14.31
N PHE A 146 -9.06 23.35 13.42
CA PHE A 146 -9.48 24.75 13.54
C PHE A 146 -10.35 24.97 14.78
N GLN A 147 -11.25 24.05 15.12
CA GLN A 147 -12.07 24.10 16.32
C GLN A 147 -11.26 24.06 17.63
N ASN A 148 -10.07 23.43 17.60
CA ASN A 148 -9.20 23.29 18.78
C ASN A 148 -8.05 24.32 18.81
N THR A 149 -7.99 25.24 17.86
CA THR A 149 -6.93 26.26 17.80
C THR A 149 -7.49 27.63 18.22
N ALA A 150 -6.85 28.26 19.20
CA ALA A 150 -7.25 29.57 19.72
C ALA A 150 -7.40 30.61 18.61
N GLN A 151 -8.36 31.50 18.73
CA GLN A 151 -8.82 32.53 17.79
C GLN A 151 -9.45 31.95 16.50
N TRP A 152 -9.09 30.75 16.03
CA TRP A 152 -9.82 30.05 14.98
C TRP A 152 -11.13 29.46 15.52
N ASN A 153 -11.14 29.05 16.77
CA ASN A 153 -12.34 28.55 17.47
C ASN A 153 -13.37 29.64 17.81
N ASP A 154 -13.05 30.91 17.56
CA ASP A 154 -14.03 32.01 17.70
C ASP A 154 -15.08 31.96 16.55
N PHE A 155 -14.81 31.27 15.46
CA PHE A 155 -15.78 31.09 14.38
C PHE A 155 -16.83 30.04 14.77
N ALA A 156 -18.10 30.46 14.85
CA ALA A 156 -19.20 29.57 15.20
C ALA A 156 -19.54 28.57 14.06
N ASN A 157 -19.31 28.96 12.82
CA ASN A 157 -19.68 28.21 11.62
C ASN A 157 -18.43 27.73 10.86
N ILE A 158 -17.97 26.51 11.13
CA ILE A 158 -16.83 25.91 10.43
C ILE A 158 -17.34 24.77 9.57
N VAL A 159 -17.14 24.86 8.23
CA VAL A 159 -17.48 23.83 7.25
C VAL A 159 -16.25 23.38 6.51
N GLU A 160 -16.28 22.15 6.03
CA GLU A 160 -15.21 21.61 5.20
C GLU A 160 -15.54 21.73 3.73
N PHE A 161 -14.52 21.96 2.90
CA PHE A 161 -14.63 22.01 1.44
C PHE A 161 -13.48 21.24 0.78
N GLY A 162 -13.66 20.96 -0.51
CA GLY A 162 -12.68 20.27 -1.34
C GLY A 162 -12.92 18.77 -1.40
N THR A 163 -12.08 18.10 -2.15
CA THR A 163 -12.21 16.70 -2.50
C THR A 163 -10.92 15.94 -2.17
N THR A 164 -11.05 14.73 -1.65
CA THR A 164 -9.94 13.79 -1.55
C THR A 164 -10.12 12.72 -2.61
N ILE A 165 -9.12 12.53 -3.46
CA ILE A 165 -9.03 11.41 -4.40
C ILE A 165 -7.96 10.46 -3.88
N LYS A 166 -8.39 9.24 -3.57
CA LYS A 166 -7.53 8.23 -2.96
C LYS A 166 -7.36 7.04 -3.89
N ALA A 167 -6.12 6.69 -4.20
CA ALA A 167 -5.83 5.43 -4.87
C ALA A 167 -6.29 4.24 -4.01
N ARG A 168 -6.99 3.28 -4.62
CA ARG A 168 -7.48 2.10 -3.91
C ARG A 168 -6.36 1.12 -3.67
N ASN A 169 -6.31 0.57 -2.46
CA ASN A 169 -5.45 -0.56 -2.18
C ASN A 169 -5.94 -1.78 -2.96
N GLN A 170 -4.99 -2.51 -3.52
CA GLN A 170 -5.24 -3.70 -4.33
C GLN A 170 -4.26 -4.81 -3.95
N ALA A 171 -4.52 -6.02 -4.39
CA ALA A 171 -3.65 -7.15 -4.16
C ALA A 171 -3.62 -8.06 -5.40
N ARG A 172 -2.54 -8.81 -5.54
CA ARG A 172 -2.38 -9.90 -6.49
C ARG A 172 -1.40 -10.94 -5.94
N GLU A 173 -1.40 -12.12 -6.52
CA GLU A 173 -0.39 -13.11 -6.23
C GLU A 173 0.93 -12.81 -6.96
N TYR A 174 2.01 -13.34 -6.43
CA TYR A 174 3.30 -13.34 -7.10
C TYR A 174 3.20 -13.98 -8.50
N GLY A 175 3.88 -13.38 -9.47
CA GLY A 175 3.87 -13.83 -10.86
C GLY A 175 2.67 -13.39 -11.69
N ASP A 176 1.61 -12.88 -11.09
CA ASP A 176 0.43 -12.39 -11.83
C ASP A 176 0.65 -10.96 -12.36
N GLU A 177 -0.16 -10.56 -13.33
CA GLU A 177 -0.20 -9.18 -13.82
C GLU A 177 -0.81 -8.24 -12.78
N ASN A 178 -0.38 -6.98 -12.79
CA ASN A 178 -0.99 -5.97 -11.94
C ASN A 178 -2.46 -5.75 -12.31
N PRO A 179 -3.35 -5.66 -11.33
CA PRO A 179 -4.73 -5.29 -11.59
C PRO A 179 -4.81 -3.85 -12.11
N ARG A 180 -5.88 -3.53 -12.83
CA ARG A 180 -6.15 -2.15 -13.23
C ARG A 180 -6.24 -1.27 -11.99
N LEU A 181 -5.38 -0.26 -11.90
CA LEU A 181 -5.37 0.68 -10.80
C LEU A 181 -6.65 1.54 -10.80
N THR A 182 -7.22 1.75 -9.63
CA THR A 182 -8.47 2.47 -9.43
C THR A 182 -8.37 3.43 -8.25
N PHE A 183 -9.30 4.39 -8.17
CA PHE A 183 -9.37 5.38 -7.10
C PHE A 183 -10.80 5.58 -6.61
N THR A 184 -10.94 6.26 -5.48
CA THR A 184 -12.20 6.76 -4.94
C THR A 184 -12.16 8.27 -4.84
N ILE A 185 -13.31 8.91 -5.00
CA ILE A 185 -13.51 10.35 -4.80
C ILE A 185 -14.40 10.54 -3.57
N ILE A 186 -13.95 11.38 -2.64
CA ILE A 186 -14.65 11.73 -1.41
C ILE A 186 -14.76 13.26 -1.37
N GLY A 187 -15.96 13.81 -1.36
CA GLY A 187 -16.23 15.24 -1.38
C GLY A 187 -16.91 15.69 -2.68
N ASP A 188 -16.57 16.89 -3.13
CA ASP A 188 -17.21 17.53 -4.28
C ASP A 188 -16.83 16.88 -5.61
N LYS A 189 -17.61 17.15 -6.64
CA LYS A 189 -17.30 16.72 -8.00
C LYS A 189 -16.03 17.43 -8.50
N VAL A 190 -15.11 16.67 -9.05
CA VAL A 190 -13.87 17.17 -9.63
C VAL A 190 -13.89 17.01 -11.14
N GLU A 191 -13.44 18.05 -11.85
CA GLU A 191 -13.17 17.96 -13.28
C GLU A 191 -11.73 17.53 -13.54
N GLY A 192 -11.54 16.77 -14.63
CA GLY A 192 -10.26 16.16 -14.94
C GLY A 192 -10.17 14.71 -14.44
N LYS A 193 -8.99 14.11 -14.59
CA LYS A 193 -8.71 12.73 -14.20
C LYS A 193 -7.30 12.64 -13.59
N PRO A 194 -7.15 11.96 -12.45
CA PRO A 194 -5.84 11.65 -11.91
C PRO A 194 -5.14 10.60 -12.78
N VAL A 195 -3.83 10.53 -12.64
CA VAL A 195 -2.98 9.47 -13.18
C VAL A 195 -2.51 8.58 -12.03
N LEU A 196 -2.61 7.27 -12.20
CA LEU A 196 -2.12 6.31 -11.22
C LEU A 196 -0.96 5.52 -11.83
N SER A 197 0.06 5.26 -11.02
CA SER A 197 1.21 4.45 -11.39
C SER A 197 1.64 3.56 -10.22
N CYS A 198 2.28 2.44 -10.54
CA CYS A 198 2.89 1.54 -9.56
C CYS A 198 4.12 0.93 -10.20
N GLU A 199 5.23 0.88 -9.47
CA GLU A 199 6.49 0.33 -9.96
C GLU A 199 6.52 -1.21 -9.94
N ALA A 200 5.57 -1.87 -9.26
CA ALA A 200 5.51 -3.33 -9.23
C ALA A 200 5.29 -3.90 -10.63
N THR A 201 6.03 -4.95 -10.96
CA THR A 201 5.91 -5.76 -12.18
C THR A 201 5.53 -7.19 -11.83
N THR A 202 5.28 -8.06 -12.79
CA THR A 202 5.02 -9.49 -12.57
C THR A 202 6.13 -10.16 -11.75
N GLU A 203 7.37 -9.73 -11.92
CA GLU A 203 8.56 -10.26 -11.22
C GLU A 203 8.76 -9.69 -9.81
N SER A 204 7.96 -8.70 -9.41
CA SER A 204 8.08 -8.09 -8.09
C SER A 204 7.77 -9.09 -6.99
N LYS A 205 8.70 -9.23 -6.03
CA LYS A 205 8.60 -10.13 -4.88
C LYS A 205 7.39 -9.81 -4.00
N CYS A 206 7.04 -10.75 -3.15
CA CYS A 206 6.02 -10.53 -2.12
C CYS A 206 6.35 -9.31 -1.26
N GLY A 207 5.36 -8.43 -1.09
CA GLY A 207 5.57 -7.17 -0.40
C GLY A 207 4.51 -6.13 -0.71
N ARG A 208 4.78 -4.92 -0.27
CA ARG A 208 3.88 -3.78 -0.42
C ARG A 208 4.54 -2.71 -1.31
N TYR A 209 3.86 -2.35 -2.38
CA TYR A 209 4.30 -1.36 -3.37
C TYR A 209 3.34 -0.19 -3.39
N THR A 210 3.86 1.04 -3.43
CA THR A 210 3.01 2.23 -3.45
C THR A 210 2.30 2.37 -4.80
N ILE A 211 1.01 2.67 -4.76
CA ILE A 211 0.27 3.14 -5.92
C ILE A 211 0.25 4.66 -5.82
N HIS A 212 1.08 5.32 -6.61
CA HIS A 212 1.14 6.76 -6.68
C HIS A 212 -0.05 7.32 -7.43
N ILE A 213 -0.56 8.45 -6.97
CA ILE A 213 -1.61 9.21 -7.62
C ILE A 213 -1.15 10.63 -7.89
N GLU A 214 -1.21 11.04 -9.14
CA GLU A 214 -0.83 12.38 -9.59
C GLU A 214 -2.04 13.13 -10.13
N PRO A 215 -2.01 14.49 -10.14
CA PRO A 215 -3.15 15.29 -10.56
C PRO A 215 -3.65 14.98 -11.98
N GLY A 216 -2.76 14.60 -12.90
CA GLY A 216 -3.10 14.41 -14.31
C GLY A 216 -3.65 15.66 -14.92
N THR A 217 -4.95 15.65 -15.27
CA THR A 217 -5.66 16.82 -15.85
C THR A 217 -6.47 17.61 -14.81
N ILE A 218 -6.34 17.30 -13.53
CA ILE A 218 -7.01 18.03 -12.45
C ILE A 218 -6.26 19.33 -12.18
N THR A 219 -6.95 20.45 -12.19
CA THR A 219 -6.41 21.80 -11.93
C THR A 219 -6.97 22.45 -10.67
N ASP A 220 -7.93 21.79 -10.00
CA ASP A 220 -8.57 22.31 -8.79
C ASP A 220 -7.62 22.19 -7.59
N GLU A 221 -7.21 23.32 -7.02
CA GLU A 221 -6.34 23.40 -5.83
C GLU A 221 -7.00 22.82 -4.56
N ALA A 222 -8.32 22.66 -4.59
CA ALA A 222 -9.08 22.07 -3.49
C ALA A 222 -9.13 20.54 -3.55
N VAL A 223 -8.31 19.90 -4.38
CA VAL A 223 -8.19 18.44 -4.47
C VAL A 223 -6.95 17.98 -3.71
N ASP A 224 -7.17 17.03 -2.81
CA ASP A 224 -6.13 16.27 -2.14
C ASP A 224 -5.96 14.91 -2.80
N LEU A 225 -4.73 14.52 -3.03
CA LEU A 225 -4.39 13.21 -3.57
C LEU A 225 -3.77 12.35 -2.48
N GLU A 226 -4.26 11.13 -2.33
CA GLU A 226 -3.72 10.16 -1.38
C GLU A 226 -3.32 8.90 -2.11
N ASP A 227 -2.05 8.50 -1.93
CA ASP A 227 -1.53 7.25 -2.46
C ASP A 227 -2.23 6.04 -1.85
N GLY A 228 -2.26 4.95 -2.61
CA GLY A 228 -2.66 3.63 -2.16
C GLY A 228 -1.47 2.67 -2.15
N TYR A 229 -1.76 1.38 -2.10
CA TYR A 229 -0.74 0.35 -2.24
C TYR A 229 -1.27 -0.91 -2.91
N LEU A 230 -0.36 -1.58 -3.60
CA LEU A 230 -0.52 -2.92 -4.13
C LEU A 230 0.22 -3.89 -3.21
N VAL A 231 -0.48 -4.93 -2.75
CA VAL A 231 0.13 -6.03 -2.02
C VAL A 231 0.37 -7.18 -2.99
N VAL A 232 1.60 -7.61 -3.12
CA VAL A 232 1.96 -8.87 -3.78
C VAL A 232 2.01 -9.94 -2.70
N THR A 233 1.08 -10.89 -2.77
CA THR A 233 1.00 -12.03 -1.84
C THR A 233 1.75 -13.23 -2.38
N GLN A 234 2.06 -14.18 -1.53
CA GLN A 234 2.62 -15.46 -1.94
C GLN A 234 1.67 -16.20 -2.89
N ALA A 235 2.23 -16.82 -3.92
CA ALA A 235 1.50 -17.73 -4.80
C ALA A 235 1.45 -19.14 -4.17
N PRO A 236 0.37 -19.91 -4.35
CA PRO A 236 0.29 -21.28 -3.85
C PRO A 236 1.25 -22.18 -4.62
N LEU A 237 2.03 -23.00 -3.90
CA LEU A 237 2.91 -24.02 -4.46
C LEU A 237 2.59 -25.37 -3.82
N TYR A 238 2.09 -26.29 -4.63
CA TYR A 238 1.75 -27.63 -4.18
C TYR A 238 2.98 -28.53 -4.29
N VAL A 239 3.35 -29.11 -3.14
CA VAL A 239 4.48 -30.01 -3.00
C VAL A 239 3.92 -31.42 -2.79
N THR A 240 4.12 -32.30 -3.75
CA THR A 240 3.55 -33.65 -3.73
C THR A 240 4.69 -34.66 -3.68
N VAL A 241 4.63 -35.61 -2.75
CA VAL A 241 5.49 -36.78 -2.80
C VAL A 241 4.77 -37.92 -3.50
N GLU A 242 5.43 -38.54 -4.46
CA GLU A 242 4.87 -39.64 -5.25
C GLU A 242 4.78 -40.94 -4.42
N ASP A 243 3.81 -41.78 -4.75
CA ASP A 243 3.70 -43.12 -4.17
C ASP A 243 4.92 -43.97 -4.56
N ALA A 244 5.36 -44.80 -3.63
CA ALA A 244 6.51 -45.69 -3.82
C ALA A 244 6.18 -47.13 -3.43
N THR A 245 6.97 -48.05 -3.94
CA THR A 245 6.80 -49.47 -3.61
C THR A 245 8.17 -50.13 -3.37
N ARG A 246 8.25 -51.03 -2.43
CA ARG A 246 9.41 -51.91 -2.19
C ARG A 246 8.99 -53.25 -1.62
N GLU A 247 9.89 -54.22 -1.65
CA GLU A 247 9.71 -55.48 -0.93
C GLU A 247 10.12 -55.42 0.54
N THR A 248 9.62 -56.31 1.39
CA THR A 248 10.07 -56.52 2.76
C THR A 248 11.56 -56.86 2.77
N GLY A 249 12.30 -56.30 3.73
CA GLY A 249 13.74 -56.49 3.85
C GLY A 249 14.61 -55.59 2.98
N MET A 250 14.01 -54.77 2.16
CA MET A 250 14.72 -53.76 1.32
C MET A 250 14.67 -52.40 1.99
N GLU A 251 15.66 -51.56 1.72
CA GLU A 251 15.69 -50.17 2.14
C GLU A 251 14.61 -49.37 1.37
N ASN A 252 14.12 -48.28 1.97
CA ASN A 252 13.20 -47.38 1.28
C ASN A 252 13.86 -46.75 0.05
N PRO A 253 13.13 -46.62 -1.08
CA PRO A 253 13.63 -45.88 -2.22
C PRO A 253 13.73 -44.39 -1.87
N VAL A 254 14.45 -43.65 -2.70
CA VAL A 254 14.41 -42.20 -2.67
C VAL A 254 12.99 -41.76 -3.05
N PHE A 255 12.34 -41.01 -2.17
CA PHE A 255 11.00 -40.52 -2.43
C PHE A 255 11.08 -39.31 -3.36
N ASN A 256 10.38 -39.38 -4.49
CA ASN A 256 10.35 -38.33 -5.48
C ASN A 256 9.36 -37.22 -5.06
N ILE A 257 9.82 -35.97 -5.05
CA ILE A 257 8.99 -34.81 -4.74
C ILE A 257 8.77 -34.02 -6.04
N THR A 258 7.53 -33.73 -6.35
CA THR A 258 7.11 -32.91 -7.48
C THR A 258 6.46 -31.62 -7.02
N TYR A 259 6.45 -30.62 -7.87
CA TYR A 259 5.95 -29.29 -7.57
C TYR A 259 4.98 -28.85 -8.66
N ASP A 260 3.88 -28.23 -8.25
CA ASP A 260 2.88 -27.63 -9.14
C ASP A 260 2.50 -26.23 -8.62
N GLY A 261 2.55 -25.24 -9.51
CA GLY A 261 2.20 -23.84 -9.16
C GLY A 261 3.37 -22.84 -9.24
N PHE A 262 4.54 -23.24 -9.68
CA PHE A 262 5.60 -22.26 -9.95
C PHE A 262 5.15 -21.23 -10.98
N LYS A 263 5.43 -19.96 -10.72
CA LYS A 263 5.21 -18.83 -11.62
C LYS A 263 6.49 -18.50 -12.39
N LEU A 264 6.38 -17.71 -13.45
CA LEU A 264 7.52 -17.12 -14.19
C LEU A 264 8.55 -18.17 -14.68
N GLU A 265 8.09 -19.38 -14.99
CA GLU A 265 8.96 -20.51 -15.39
C GLU A 265 10.03 -20.90 -14.32
N GLU A 266 9.79 -20.54 -13.07
CA GLU A 266 10.67 -20.89 -11.96
C GLU A 266 10.65 -22.39 -11.64
N THR A 267 11.66 -22.84 -10.90
CA THR A 267 11.83 -24.23 -10.48
C THR A 267 12.12 -24.30 -8.99
N ALA A 268 12.30 -25.50 -8.46
CA ALA A 268 12.65 -25.71 -7.04
C ALA A 268 13.96 -25.01 -6.59
N ASP A 269 14.68 -24.36 -7.50
CA ASP A 269 15.91 -23.63 -7.16
C ASP A 269 15.63 -22.27 -6.52
N VAL A 270 14.39 -21.75 -6.60
CA VAL A 270 13.97 -20.53 -5.91
C VAL A 270 13.56 -20.77 -4.46
N LEU A 271 13.45 -22.04 -4.03
CA LEU A 271 13.16 -22.38 -2.63
C LEU A 271 14.38 -22.08 -1.77
N THR A 272 14.19 -21.33 -0.71
CA THR A 272 15.23 -21.03 0.28
C THR A 272 15.65 -22.30 1.01
N THR A 273 14.70 -23.17 1.30
CA THR A 273 14.91 -24.51 1.84
C THR A 273 14.05 -25.49 1.06
N LYS A 274 14.61 -26.63 0.62
CA LYS A 274 13.86 -27.64 -0.10
C LYS A 274 13.09 -28.55 0.87
N PRO A 275 11.83 -28.91 0.57
CA PRO A 275 11.06 -29.89 1.33
C PRO A 275 11.74 -31.26 1.36
N VAL A 276 11.51 -32.01 2.40
CA VAL A 276 12.00 -33.38 2.56
C VAL A 276 10.86 -34.36 2.75
N ALA A 277 11.00 -35.55 2.18
CA ALA A 277 10.05 -36.64 2.36
C ALA A 277 10.60 -37.68 3.33
N SER A 278 9.77 -38.17 4.23
CA SER A 278 10.10 -39.19 5.23
C SER A 278 8.98 -40.21 5.36
N CYS A 279 9.33 -41.41 5.77
CA CYS A 279 8.38 -42.47 6.06
C CYS A 279 8.79 -43.19 7.35
N MET A 280 7.80 -43.56 8.15
CA MET A 280 8.04 -44.32 9.41
C MET A 280 8.44 -45.78 9.12
N ALA A 281 8.18 -46.32 7.94
CA ALA A 281 8.63 -47.65 7.57
C ALA A 281 10.12 -47.69 7.32
N ASP A 282 10.78 -48.79 7.77
CA ASP A 282 12.19 -49.10 7.56
C ASP A 282 12.31 -50.50 6.93
N ALA A 283 13.57 -50.99 6.73
CA ALA A 283 13.84 -52.30 6.15
C ALA A 283 13.16 -53.47 6.90
N THR A 284 12.88 -53.31 8.20
CA THR A 284 12.27 -54.35 9.06
C THR A 284 10.74 -54.31 9.05
N SER A 285 10.14 -53.29 8.47
CA SER A 285 8.70 -53.10 8.44
C SER A 285 7.98 -54.19 7.61
N GLN A 286 6.86 -54.67 8.13
CA GLN A 286 6.03 -55.72 7.51
C GLN A 286 5.38 -55.22 6.21
N ALA A 287 4.89 -56.16 5.41
CA ALA A 287 4.07 -55.80 4.23
C ALA A 287 2.84 -55.00 4.66
N GLY A 288 2.59 -53.89 3.96
CA GLY A 288 1.51 -52.94 4.28
C GLY A 288 1.66 -51.61 3.55
N LYS A 289 0.75 -50.69 3.84
CA LYS A 289 0.82 -49.31 3.37
C LYS A 289 1.28 -48.36 4.49
N TYR A 290 2.24 -47.53 4.23
CA TYR A 290 2.83 -46.57 5.14
C TYR A 290 2.79 -45.20 4.51
N GLU A 291 2.37 -44.19 5.25
CA GLU A 291 2.34 -42.82 4.73
C GLU A 291 3.75 -42.29 4.52
N ILE A 292 3.96 -41.65 3.37
CA ILE A 292 5.15 -40.84 3.10
C ILE A 292 4.77 -39.40 3.35
N ILE A 293 5.37 -38.79 4.36
CA ILE A 293 5.09 -37.41 4.76
C ILE A 293 6.11 -36.51 4.09
N VAL A 294 5.64 -35.52 3.34
CA VAL A 294 6.47 -34.42 2.85
C VAL A 294 6.28 -33.20 3.74
N SER A 295 7.35 -32.57 4.14
CA SER A 295 7.32 -31.43 5.07
C SER A 295 8.58 -30.57 4.96
N GLY A 296 8.54 -29.42 5.65
CA GLY A 296 9.63 -28.44 5.62
C GLY A 296 9.63 -27.69 4.30
N GLY A 297 10.71 -26.96 4.06
CA GLY A 297 10.83 -26.09 2.90
C GLY A 297 10.39 -24.67 3.24
N GLU A 298 11.01 -23.70 2.57
CA GLU A 298 10.75 -22.29 2.71
C GLU A 298 10.88 -21.61 1.36
N ALA A 299 10.01 -20.62 1.10
CA ALA A 299 10.05 -19.82 -0.10
C ALA A 299 9.55 -18.40 0.17
N ASP A 300 10.27 -17.39 -0.30
CA ASP A 300 9.89 -15.98 -0.10
C ASP A 300 8.56 -15.65 -0.80
N ASN A 301 8.38 -16.17 -2.01
CA ASN A 301 7.28 -15.80 -2.90
C ASN A 301 6.18 -16.86 -3.02
N TYR A 302 6.31 -17.98 -2.31
CA TYR A 302 5.35 -19.09 -2.38
C TYR A 302 4.89 -19.54 -1.00
N GLU A 303 3.60 -19.84 -0.88
CA GLU A 303 3.01 -20.57 0.24
C GLU A 303 2.96 -22.05 -0.11
N LEU A 304 3.64 -22.90 0.69
CA LEU A 304 3.76 -24.32 0.39
C LEU A 304 2.60 -25.13 0.95
N PHE A 305 1.96 -25.92 0.09
CA PHE A 305 0.89 -26.86 0.44
C PHE A 305 1.37 -28.29 0.16
N TYR A 306 1.23 -29.20 1.14
CA TYR A 306 1.82 -30.52 1.09
C TYR A 306 0.78 -31.60 0.79
N ASN A 307 1.11 -32.48 -0.15
CA ASN A 307 0.36 -33.68 -0.47
C ASN A 307 1.23 -34.90 -0.18
N ASN A 308 0.84 -35.69 0.82
CA ASN A 308 1.54 -36.91 1.21
C ASN A 308 1.29 -38.04 0.21
N GLY A 309 2.24 -38.97 0.12
CA GLY A 309 2.15 -40.18 -0.69
C GLY A 309 2.09 -41.43 0.17
N TRP A 310 2.14 -42.58 -0.45
CA TRP A 310 2.11 -43.88 0.19
C TRP A 310 3.25 -44.77 -0.23
N LEU A 311 3.96 -45.38 0.73
CA LEU A 311 4.87 -46.46 0.51
C LEU A 311 4.12 -47.80 0.65
N THR A 312 4.04 -48.58 -0.42
CA THR A 312 3.52 -49.92 -0.39
C THR A 312 4.68 -50.91 -0.19
N VAL A 313 4.72 -51.56 0.94
CA VAL A 313 5.67 -52.64 1.23
C VAL A 313 5.02 -53.95 0.84
N THR A 314 5.54 -54.63 -0.16
CA THR A 314 5.04 -55.92 -0.62
C THR A 314 5.82 -57.07 0.04
N PRO A 315 5.22 -58.23 0.16
CA PRO A 315 5.95 -59.43 0.63
C PRO A 315 7.16 -59.68 -0.26
N SER A 316 8.27 -60.06 0.33
CA SER A 316 9.46 -60.49 -0.48
C SER A 316 9.09 -61.76 -1.28
N THR A 317 9.34 -61.67 -2.58
CA THR A 317 9.18 -62.86 -3.47
C THR A 317 10.44 -63.73 -3.44
N THR A 318 11.47 -63.32 -2.71
CA THR A 318 12.69 -64.15 -2.56
C THR A 318 12.36 -65.35 -1.65
N ILE A 319 12.16 -66.45 -2.21
CA ILE A 319 12.08 -67.72 -1.49
C ILE A 319 13.47 -68.03 -1.00
N ASN A 320 13.74 -67.81 0.31
CA ASN A 320 14.90 -68.37 0.96
C ASN A 320 14.81 -69.91 0.72
N GLY A 321 15.76 -70.42 -0.08
CA GLY A 321 15.80 -71.84 -0.34
C GLY A 321 15.80 -72.61 1.01
N SER A 322 14.63 -73.19 1.32
CA SER A 322 14.56 -74.13 2.42
C SER A 322 15.53 -75.28 2.08
N ARG A 323 16.62 -75.36 2.84
CA ARG A 323 17.49 -76.57 2.79
C ARG A 323 16.65 -77.74 3.20
N VAL A 324 16.25 -78.59 2.23
CA VAL A 324 15.57 -79.84 2.51
C VAL A 324 16.59 -80.74 3.20
N THR A 325 16.33 -81.09 4.44
CA THR A 325 17.18 -82.03 5.22
C THR A 325 16.95 -83.44 4.60
N GLU A 326 18.00 -84.20 4.51
CA GLU A 326 18.12 -85.47 3.76
C GLU A 326 17.20 -86.63 4.20
N GLU A 327 16.28 -86.45 5.16
CA GLU A 327 15.47 -87.55 5.70
C GLU A 327 13.99 -87.62 5.27
N THR A 328 13.51 -86.59 4.54
CA THR A 328 12.08 -86.63 4.08
C THR A 328 12.02 -86.64 2.55
N THR A 329 11.25 -87.60 2.04
CA THR A 329 10.93 -87.66 0.61
C THR A 329 9.73 -86.75 0.35
N PHE A 330 9.73 -86.01 -0.75
CA PHE A 330 8.69 -85.07 -1.14
C PHE A 330 8.35 -85.20 -2.63
N ASN A 331 7.17 -84.78 -3.00
CA ASN A 331 6.74 -84.69 -4.41
C ASN A 331 7.01 -83.28 -4.92
N VAL A 332 7.52 -83.17 -6.15
CA VAL A 332 7.83 -81.90 -6.83
C VAL A 332 6.84 -81.67 -7.95
N TYR A 333 6.22 -80.51 -7.98
CA TYR A 333 5.20 -80.16 -8.98
C TYR A 333 5.69 -78.90 -9.76
N THR A 334 5.24 -78.78 -11.01
CA THR A 334 5.34 -77.53 -11.76
C THR A 334 4.37 -76.49 -11.14
N LEU A 335 4.45 -75.25 -11.58
CA LEU A 335 3.51 -74.22 -11.15
C LEU A 335 2.06 -74.49 -11.62
N GLU A 336 1.89 -75.29 -12.67
CA GLU A 336 0.60 -75.73 -13.20
C GLU A 336 0.03 -76.95 -12.47
N GLY A 337 0.75 -77.43 -11.43
CA GLY A 337 0.30 -78.56 -10.58
C GLY A 337 0.66 -79.96 -11.14
N VAL A 338 1.48 -80.05 -12.17
CA VAL A 338 1.91 -81.34 -12.69
C VAL A 338 3.03 -81.89 -11.84
N CYS A 339 2.91 -83.13 -11.32
CA CYS A 339 3.98 -83.77 -10.55
C CYS A 339 5.10 -84.24 -11.49
N VAL A 340 6.26 -83.64 -11.32
CA VAL A 340 7.46 -83.91 -12.17
C VAL A 340 8.47 -84.80 -11.46
N LYS A 341 8.33 -85.04 -10.13
CA LYS A 341 9.17 -85.99 -9.40
C LYS A 341 8.45 -86.45 -8.13
N HIS A 342 8.30 -87.79 -7.98
CA HIS A 342 7.68 -88.41 -6.84
C HIS A 342 8.73 -88.92 -5.85
N ASN A 343 8.44 -88.85 -4.55
CA ASN A 343 9.33 -89.32 -3.48
C ASN A 343 10.77 -88.92 -3.64
N ALA A 344 10.97 -87.65 -4.02
CA ALA A 344 12.29 -87.07 -4.23
C ALA A 344 13.00 -86.79 -2.93
N LYS A 345 14.30 -87.05 -2.82
CA LYS A 345 15.16 -86.68 -1.74
C LYS A 345 15.88 -85.33 -1.98
N ASN A 346 15.91 -84.93 -3.21
CA ASN A 346 16.52 -83.68 -3.68
C ASN A 346 15.89 -83.25 -5.02
N LEU A 347 16.32 -82.15 -5.54
CA LEU A 347 15.87 -81.58 -6.82
C LEU A 347 16.75 -82.01 -8.02
N ASP A 348 17.70 -82.92 -7.83
CA ASP A 348 18.64 -83.30 -8.87
C ASP A 348 17.89 -83.92 -10.07
N GLY A 349 18.37 -83.66 -11.29
CA GLY A 349 17.74 -84.14 -12.50
C GLY A 349 16.58 -83.36 -13.04
N LEU A 350 16.11 -82.35 -12.32
CA LEU A 350 15.12 -81.38 -12.82
C LEU A 350 15.85 -80.28 -13.60
N ALA A 351 15.20 -79.67 -14.60
CA ALA A 351 15.70 -78.47 -15.27
C ALA A 351 15.76 -77.26 -14.31
N SER A 352 16.50 -76.22 -14.65
CA SER A 352 16.43 -74.95 -13.88
C SER A 352 15.06 -74.33 -14.06
N GLY A 353 14.39 -73.99 -12.95
CA GLY A 353 13.01 -73.47 -12.97
C GLY A 353 12.40 -73.34 -11.58
N VAL A 354 11.14 -72.89 -11.50
CA VAL A 354 10.39 -72.77 -10.26
C VAL A 354 9.46 -73.99 -10.11
N TYR A 355 9.54 -74.63 -8.94
CA TYR A 355 8.75 -75.85 -8.61
C TYR A 355 7.99 -75.63 -7.32
N VAL A 356 6.97 -76.45 -7.09
CA VAL A 356 6.22 -76.46 -5.81
C VAL A 356 6.56 -77.77 -5.08
N VAL A 357 7.04 -77.68 -3.87
CA VAL A 357 7.36 -78.80 -2.99
C VAL A 357 6.65 -78.52 -1.65
N GLU A 358 5.80 -79.45 -1.21
CA GLU A 358 5.02 -79.34 0.04
C GLU A 358 4.27 -78.00 0.15
N GLY A 359 3.69 -77.52 -0.98
CA GLY A 359 2.98 -76.26 -1.04
C GLY A 359 3.87 -74.98 -1.08
N LYS A 360 5.20 -75.15 -1.10
CA LYS A 360 6.15 -74.02 -1.18
C LYS A 360 6.77 -73.95 -2.55
N LYS A 361 6.96 -72.78 -3.09
CA LYS A 361 7.73 -72.56 -4.32
C LYS A 361 9.22 -72.65 -4.06
N ILE A 362 9.93 -73.44 -4.86
CA ILE A 362 11.40 -73.64 -4.78
C ILE A 362 11.97 -73.34 -6.16
N VAL A 363 13.09 -72.65 -6.19
CA VAL A 363 13.86 -72.40 -7.44
C VAL A 363 15.02 -73.40 -7.48
N LYS A 364 15.18 -74.04 -8.66
CA LYS A 364 16.33 -74.88 -8.97
C LYS A 364 17.22 -74.22 -10.00
#